data_f2332476c4246f316aa4b61b18e03c27
#
_entry.id   f2332476c4246f316aa4b61b18e03c27
#
_cell.length_a   1.000
_cell.length_b   1.000
_cell.length_c   1.000
_cell.angle_alpha   90.00
_cell.angle_beta   90.00
_cell.angle_gamma   90.00
#
_symmetry.space_group_name_H-M   'P 1'
#
loop_
_entity.id
_entity.type
_entity.pdbx_description
1 polymer ?
#
loop_
_entity_poly.entity_id
_entity_poly.type
_entity_poly.pdbx_seq_one_letter_code
_entity_poly.pdbx_strand_id
1 'polypeptide(L)'
;MKDDLIECINEIANLPNEDKVNIRGKFYTTVDKRVQVFRKHFGSLGRITTCVKHNDLERVVVEASISICRNNDWEVVGNDYAEEFRSQGPVNKTSALENCCTSAIGRALAACGLGGGEYASSFEVDNAINNKEEAPSLESGYVLRRSNGTVISHSVDEKLFIKTLRKFLGDPENEDHKELYEVNMNEVRRAYEHATLKKDIEAYAKLIDLYEGEGEEDEQGE
;
A
#
# COMPACT_ATOMS: atom_id res chain seq x y z
N MET A 1 3.49 -40.80 19.73
CA MET A 1 3.71 -39.45 20.27
C MET A 1 2.87 -38.53 19.39
N LYS A 2 1.85 -37.87 19.95
CA LYS A 2 1.08 -36.88 19.16
C LYS A 2 2.01 -35.73 18.84
N ASP A 3 1.95 -35.21 17.64
CA ASP A 3 2.74 -34.03 17.26
C ASP A 3 2.01 -32.79 17.79
N ASP A 4 2.60 -32.11 18.78
CA ASP A 4 2.02 -30.92 19.43
C ASP A 4 1.72 -29.81 18.42
N LEU A 5 2.45 -29.77 17.28
CA LEU A 5 2.17 -28.83 16.20
C LEU A 5 0.85 -29.15 15.49
N ILE A 6 0.56 -30.44 15.25
CA ILE A 6 -0.71 -30.87 14.67
C ILE A 6 -1.88 -30.55 15.60
N GLU A 7 -1.70 -30.74 16.92
CA GLU A 7 -2.74 -30.37 17.89
C GLU A 7 -2.97 -28.85 17.91
N CYS A 8 -1.92 -28.05 17.85
CA CYS A 8 -1.99 -26.60 17.76
C CYS A 8 -2.71 -26.14 16.48
N ILE A 9 -2.39 -26.73 15.32
CA ILE A 9 -3.07 -26.46 14.02
C ILE A 9 -4.56 -26.78 14.14
N ASN A 10 -4.90 -27.95 14.70
CA ASN A 10 -6.30 -28.36 14.85
C ASN A 10 -7.07 -27.43 15.81
N GLU A 11 -6.45 -26.97 16.90
CA GLU A 11 -7.09 -26.00 17.79
C GLU A 11 -7.42 -24.69 17.05
N ILE A 12 -6.46 -24.13 16.30
CA ILE A 12 -6.69 -22.90 15.54
C ILE A 12 -7.79 -23.08 14.48
N ALA A 13 -7.77 -24.19 13.75
CA ALA A 13 -8.77 -24.48 12.73
C ALA A 13 -10.19 -24.56 13.30
N ASN A 14 -10.32 -25.07 14.53
CA ASN A 14 -11.60 -25.29 15.21
C ASN A 14 -11.99 -24.17 16.20
N LEU A 15 -11.29 -23.03 16.22
CA LEU A 15 -11.68 -21.89 17.06
C LEU A 15 -13.12 -21.46 16.74
N PRO A 16 -13.95 -21.17 17.76
CA PRO A 16 -15.31 -20.69 17.55
C PRO A 16 -15.30 -19.28 16.96
N ASN A 17 -16.41 -18.90 16.31
CA ASN A 17 -16.52 -17.60 15.67
C ASN A 17 -16.44 -16.41 16.65
N GLU A 18 -16.77 -16.61 17.92
CA GLU A 18 -16.62 -15.62 18.99
C GLU A 18 -15.15 -15.25 19.28
N ASP A 19 -14.21 -16.16 18.99
CA ASP A 19 -12.76 -15.97 19.09
C ASP A 19 -12.13 -15.38 17.80
N LYS A 20 -12.96 -15.08 16.81
CA LYS A 20 -12.54 -14.57 15.49
C LYS A 20 -13.10 -13.18 15.25
N VAL A 21 -12.42 -12.42 14.41
CA VAL A 21 -12.92 -11.11 13.96
C VAL A 21 -13.69 -11.29 12.67
N ASN A 22 -14.90 -10.74 12.62
CA ASN A 22 -15.70 -10.72 11.40
C ASN A 22 -15.30 -9.49 10.55
N ILE A 23 -14.80 -9.75 9.35
CA ILE A 23 -14.47 -8.73 8.38
C ILE A 23 -15.25 -9.03 7.11
N ARG A 24 -16.23 -8.17 6.78
CA ARG A 24 -17.09 -8.29 5.59
C ARG A 24 -17.77 -9.67 5.43
N GLY A 25 -18.21 -10.26 6.54
CA GLY A 25 -18.91 -11.55 6.53
C GLY A 25 -17.99 -12.78 6.61
N LYS A 26 -16.67 -12.60 6.60
CA LYS A 26 -15.69 -13.67 6.83
C LYS A 26 -15.10 -13.60 8.22
N PHE A 27 -14.84 -14.74 8.84
CA PHE A 27 -14.26 -14.84 10.18
C PHE A 27 -12.76 -15.12 10.09
N TYR A 28 -11.95 -14.29 10.75
CA TYR A 28 -10.49 -14.35 10.76
C TYR A 28 -9.93 -14.49 12.15
N THR A 29 -8.96 -15.38 12.31
CA THR A 29 -8.22 -15.51 13.56
C THR A 29 -7.09 -14.48 13.59
N THR A 30 -7.11 -13.60 14.59
CA THR A 30 -6.08 -12.55 14.75
C THR A 30 -4.71 -13.15 15.00
N VAL A 31 -3.65 -12.39 14.70
CA VAL A 31 -2.25 -12.79 15.00
C VAL A 31 -2.08 -13.02 16.50
N ASP A 32 -2.65 -12.15 17.35
CA ASP A 32 -2.62 -12.28 18.80
C ASP A 32 -3.20 -13.63 19.25
N LYS A 33 -4.40 -14.01 18.78
CA LYS A 33 -5.03 -15.28 19.14
C LYS A 33 -4.18 -16.48 18.71
N ARG A 34 -3.58 -16.43 17.52
CA ARG A 34 -2.69 -17.49 17.02
C ARG A 34 -1.42 -17.62 17.87
N VAL A 35 -0.85 -16.49 18.29
CA VAL A 35 0.28 -16.44 19.23
C VAL A 35 -0.11 -17.04 20.58
N GLN A 36 -1.28 -16.72 21.12
CA GLN A 36 -1.78 -17.29 22.38
C GLN A 36 -1.91 -18.82 22.30
N VAL A 37 -2.51 -19.34 21.22
CA VAL A 37 -2.65 -20.79 21.02
C VAL A 37 -1.26 -21.46 20.88
N PHE A 38 -0.35 -20.88 20.09
CA PHE A 38 1.01 -21.35 19.99
C PHE A 38 1.73 -21.40 21.35
N ARG A 39 1.60 -20.36 22.15
CA ARG A 39 2.17 -20.29 23.49
C ARG A 39 1.53 -21.29 24.47
N LYS A 40 0.23 -21.55 24.33
CA LYS A 40 -0.48 -22.57 25.13
C LYS A 40 0.10 -23.97 24.90
N HIS A 41 0.40 -24.33 23.63
CA HIS A 41 0.94 -25.65 23.29
C HIS A 41 2.44 -25.80 23.59
N PHE A 42 3.23 -24.78 23.28
CA PHE A 42 4.69 -24.89 23.31
C PHE A 42 5.34 -24.20 24.55
N GLY A 43 4.68 -23.24 25.17
CA GLY A 43 5.24 -22.52 26.33
C GLY A 43 6.64 -21.99 26.08
N SER A 44 7.58 -22.41 26.90
CA SER A 44 9.02 -22.08 26.79
C SER A 44 9.75 -22.86 25.69
N LEU A 45 9.15 -23.94 25.19
CA LEU A 45 9.67 -24.71 24.05
C LEU A 45 9.26 -24.13 22.67
N GLY A 46 8.46 -23.07 22.65
CA GLY A 46 8.14 -22.31 21.48
C GLY A 46 8.90 -20.99 21.43
N ARG A 47 9.42 -20.59 20.28
CA ARG A 47 10.13 -19.33 20.07
C ARG A 47 9.55 -18.61 18.85
N ILE A 48 9.27 -17.32 19.04
CA ILE A 48 8.90 -16.39 17.97
C ILE A 48 9.98 -15.31 17.97
N THR A 49 10.67 -15.13 16.85
CA THR A 49 11.72 -14.12 16.69
C THR A 49 11.43 -13.24 15.49
N THR A 50 11.80 -11.97 15.58
CA THR A 50 11.75 -11.03 14.48
C THR A 50 13.13 -10.42 14.24
N CYS A 51 13.45 -10.15 12.98
CA CYS A 51 14.69 -9.50 12.56
C CYS A 51 14.35 -8.40 11.55
N VAL A 52 14.72 -7.17 11.87
CA VAL A 52 14.55 -6.05 10.93
C VAL A 52 15.59 -6.19 9.82
N LYS A 53 15.15 -6.38 8.59
CA LYS A 53 16.01 -6.52 7.39
C LYS A 53 16.25 -5.19 6.73
N HIS A 54 15.26 -4.29 6.79
CA HIS A 54 15.35 -2.94 6.24
C HIS A 54 14.46 -1.99 7.05
N ASN A 55 14.94 -0.78 7.30
CA ASN A 55 14.14 0.25 7.95
C ASN A 55 14.70 1.64 7.59
N ASP A 56 13.98 2.37 6.76
CA ASP A 56 14.31 3.73 6.34
C ASP A 56 13.09 4.66 6.42
N LEU A 57 13.17 5.83 5.77
CA LEU A 57 12.09 6.80 5.73
C LEU A 57 10.92 6.40 4.82
N GLU A 58 11.11 5.40 3.96
CA GLU A 58 10.12 4.97 2.97
C GLU A 58 9.41 3.70 3.43
N ARG A 59 10.17 2.69 3.88
CA ARG A 59 9.63 1.35 4.15
C ARG A 59 10.34 0.64 5.30
N VAL A 60 9.68 -0.39 5.81
CA VAL A 60 10.21 -1.35 6.78
C VAL A 60 10.05 -2.76 6.24
N VAL A 61 11.08 -3.59 6.36
CA VAL A 61 11.03 -5.03 6.05
C VAL A 61 11.46 -5.81 7.27
N VAL A 62 10.63 -6.74 7.69
CA VAL A 62 10.86 -7.61 8.84
C VAL A 62 10.74 -9.06 8.45
N GLU A 63 11.69 -9.87 8.89
CA GLU A 63 11.61 -11.32 8.87
C GLU A 63 11.11 -11.82 10.23
N ALA A 64 10.22 -12.81 10.24
CA ALA A 64 9.83 -13.53 11.42
C ALA A 64 10.10 -15.02 11.28
N SER A 65 10.50 -15.67 12.39
CA SER A 65 10.72 -17.10 12.44
C SER A 65 10.01 -17.70 13.63
N ILE A 66 9.35 -18.82 13.43
CA ILE A 66 8.72 -19.66 14.44
C ILE A 66 9.58 -20.91 14.62
N SER A 67 10.02 -21.17 15.84
CA SER A 67 10.81 -22.35 16.16
C SER A 67 10.21 -23.10 17.32
N ILE A 68 10.39 -24.41 17.33
CA ILE A 68 10.03 -25.30 18.43
C ILE A 68 11.26 -26.07 18.88
N CYS A 69 11.35 -26.37 20.19
CA CYS A 69 12.42 -27.17 20.73
C CYS A 69 11.96 -28.62 20.79
N ARG A 70 12.66 -29.49 20.08
CA ARG A 70 12.48 -30.96 20.10
C ARG A 70 13.80 -31.63 20.47
N ASN A 71 13.78 -32.51 21.44
CA ASN A 71 14.99 -33.24 21.88
C ASN A 71 16.18 -32.32 22.22
N ASN A 72 15.94 -31.17 22.82
CA ASN A 72 16.89 -30.07 23.09
C ASN A 72 17.48 -29.36 21.88
N ASP A 73 16.95 -29.63 20.68
CA ASP A 73 17.30 -28.90 19.44
C ASP A 73 16.20 -27.96 19.04
N TRP A 74 16.57 -26.78 18.54
CA TRP A 74 15.64 -25.79 18.00
C TRP A 74 15.46 -25.97 16.51
N GLU A 75 14.24 -26.28 16.09
CA GLU A 75 13.84 -26.45 14.71
C GLU A 75 13.00 -25.25 14.27
N VAL A 76 13.35 -24.62 13.14
CA VAL A 76 12.52 -23.57 12.52
C VAL A 76 11.40 -24.28 11.76
N VAL A 77 10.17 -24.07 12.21
CA VAL A 77 8.96 -24.69 11.62
C VAL A 77 8.18 -23.73 10.72
N GLY A 78 8.45 -22.42 10.81
CA GLY A 78 7.85 -21.40 9.95
C GLY A 78 8.75 -20.17 9.84
N ASN A 79 8.84 -19.59 8.66
CA ASN A 79 9.59 -18.37 8.40
C ASN A 79 8.89 -17.62 7.26
N ASP A 80 8.79 -16.28 7.38
CA ASP A 80 8.28 -15.44 6.34
C ASP A 80 8.69 -13.98 6.57
N TYR A 81 8.40 -13.12 5.59
CA TYR A 81 8.71 -11.70 5.57
C TYR A 81 7.43 -10.88 5.47
N ALA A 82 7.50 -9.65 5.97
CA ALA A 82 6.54 -8.60 5.68
C ALA A 82 7.26 -7.32 5.27
N GLU A 83 6.60 -6.52 4.46
CA GLU A 83 7.03 -5.19 4.07
C GLU A 83 5.87 -4.21 4.27
N GLU A 84 6.16 -3.04 4.87
CA GLU A 84 5.21 -1.98 5.10
C GLU A 84 5.80 -0.65 4.61
N PHE A 85 5.06 0.06 3.76
CA PHE A 85 5.43 1.40 3.31
C PHE A 85 4.84 2.46 4.25
N ARG A 86 5.67 3.39 4.72
CA ARG A 86 5.25 4.46 5.65
C ARG A 86 4.22 5.42 5.07
N SER A 87 4.13 5.50 3.74
CA SER A 87 3.12 6.28 3.03
C SER A 87 1.73 5.61 2.98
N GLN A 88 1.65 4.29 3.23
CA GLN A 88 0.42 3.51 3.14
C GLN A 88 -0.37 3.54 4.46
N GLY A 89 -1.48 4.26 4.43
CA GLY A 89 -2.43 4.31 5.53
C GLY A 89 -1.97 5.08 6.79
N PRO A 90 -2.90 5.38 7.69
CA PRO A 90 -2.60 6.18 8.89
C PRO A 90 -1.73 5.43 9.90
N VAL A 91 -1.85 4.11 10.01
CA VAL A 91 -1.07 3.27 10.95
C VAL A 91 0.40 3.31 10.58
N ASN A 92 0.75 3.10 9.31
CA ASN A 92 2.13 3.04 8.86
C ASN A 92 2.88 4.37 8.92
N LYS A 93 2.17 5.52 8.96
CA LYS A 93 2.79 6.84 9.17
C LYS A 93 3.49 6.97 10.52
N THR A 94 2.99 6.29 11.54
CA THR A 94 3.49 6.40 12.93
C THR A 94 4.06 5.09 13.48
N SER A 95 3.56 3.94 13.02
CA SER A 95 3.81 2.61 13.62
C SER A 95 4.13 1.55 12.57
N ALA A 96 4.84 1.91 11.48
CA ALA A 96 5.17 0.98 10.41
C ALA A 96 6.00 -0.23 10.89
N LEU A 97 6.93 0.00 11.83
CA LEU A 97 7.78 -1.09 12.35
C LEU A 97 6.95 -2.09 13.13
N GLU A 98 6.11 -1.63 14.06
CA GLU A 98 5.25 -2.48 14.88
C GLU A 98 4.24 -3.25 14.02
N ASN A 99 3.65 -2.56 13.03
CA ASN A 99 2.73 -3.18 12.08
C ASN A 99 3.44 -4.26 11.24
N CYS A 100 4.61 -3.95 10.72
CA CYS A 100 5.43 -4.87 9.94
C CYS A 100 5.84 -6.11 10.76
N CYS A 101 6.24 -5.93 12.04
CA CYS A 101 6.54 -7.04 12.94
C CYS A 101 5.32 -7.95 13.14
N THR A 102 4.13 -7.39 13.36
CA THR A 102 2.88 -8.15 13.52
C THR A 102 2.53 -8.91 12.24
N SER A 103 2.63 -8.26 11.09
CA SER A 103 2.40 -8.87 9.78
C SER A 103 3.38 -10.04 9.53
N ALA A 104 4.68 -9.85 9.78
CA ALA A 104 5.69 -10.89 9.62
C ALA A 104 5.42 -12.10 10.51
N ILE A 105 5.08 -11.88 11.79
CA ILE A 105 4.72 -12.96 12.74
C ILE A 105 3.48 -13.70 12.23
N GLY A 106 2.46 -12.99 11.77
CA GLY A 106 1.25 -13.59 11.23
C GLY A 106 1.51 -14.49 10.01
N ARG A 107 2.39 -14.06 9.12
CA ARG A 107 2.81 -14.82 7.93
C ARG A 107 3.65 -16.03 8.31
N ALA A 108 4.62 -15.88 9.22
CA ALA A 108 5.45 -16.99 9.70
C ALA A 108 4.62 -18.07 10.45
N LEU A 109 3.60 -17.66 11.23
CA LEU A 109 2.63 -18.58 11.84
C LEU A 109 1.80 -19.30 10.76
N ALA A 110 1.38 -18.60 9.71
CA ALA A 110 0.66 -19.23 8.60
C ALA A 110 1.55 -20.25 7.85
N ALA A 111 2.85 -19.95 7.66
CA ALA A 111 3.81 -20.84 7.02
C ALA A 111 3.99 -22.17 7.78
N CYS A 112 3.82 -22.19 9.11
CA CYS A 112 3.85 -23.44 9.88
C CYS A 112 2.46 -24.08 10.09
N GLY A 113 1.43 -23.65 9.35
CA GLY A 113 0.08 -24.22 9.41
C GLY A 113 -0.87 -23.53 10.39
N LEU A 114 -0.42 -22.50 11.11
CA LEU A 114 -1.20 -21.76 12.09
C LEU A 114 -1.88 -20.52 11.46
N GLY A 115 -2.37 -20.64 10.21
CA GLY A 115 -2.93 -19.53 9.42
C GLY A 115 -4.36 -19.13 9.82
N GLY A 116 -5.14 -20.06 10.34
CA GLY A 116 -6.53 -19.81 10.75
C GLY A 116 -7.51 -19.51 9.62
N GLY A 117 -7.21 -19.97 8.39
CA GLY A 117 -8.12 -19.91 7.23
C GLY A 117 -7.44 -19.51 5.93
N GLU A 118 -6.86 -18.33 5.80
CA GLU A 118 -6.22 -17.88 4.57
C GLU A 118 -4.75 -17.50 4.83
N TYR A 119 -3.86 -17.82 3.88
CA TYR A 119 -2.42 -17.50 3.96
C TYR A 119 -2.16 -15.98 3.83
N ALA A 120 -2.99 -15.31 3.04
CA ALA A 120 -3.03 -13.86 3.03
C ALA A 120 -3.89 -13.37 4.19
N SER A 121 -3.44 -12.39 4.96
CA SER A 121 -4.32 -11.74 5.92
C SER A 121 -5.49 -11.11 5.16
N SER A 122 -6.70 -11.13 5.75
CA SER A 122 -7.84 -10.43 5.16
C SER A 122 -7.57 -8.95 4.95
N PHE A 123 -6.68 -8.38 5.77
CA PHE A 123 -6.22 -7.01 5.63
C PHE A 123 -5.38 -6.82 4.36
N GLU A 124 -4.56 -7.82 3.97
CA GLU A 124 -3.84 -7.81 2.69
C GLU A 124 -4.79 -8.02 1.51
N VAL A 125 -5.78 -8.91 1.65
CA VAL A 125 -6.83 -9.11 0.65
C VAL A 125 -7.75 -7.89 0.58
N ASP A 126 -8.17 -7.31 1.71
CA ASP A 126 -8.96 -6.08 1.76
C ASP A 126 -8.16 -4.86 1.30
N ASN A 127 -6.88 -4.76 1.64
CA ASN A 127 -5.98 -3.76 1.07
C ASN A 127 -5.73 -4.00 -0.42
N ALA A 128 -5.57 -5.25 -0.87
CA ALA A 128 -5.45 -5.55 -2.30
C ALA A 128 -6.76 -5.31 -3.06
N ILE A 129 -7.92 -5.48 -2.42
CA ILE A 129 -9.23 -5.16 -3.00
C ILE A 129 -9.50 -3.67 -2.93
N ASN A 130 -9.22 -3.01 -1.80
CA ASN A 130 -9.38 -1.56 -1.62
C ASN A 130 -8.28 -0.78 -2.35
N ASN A 131 -7.07 -1.32 -2.43
CA ASN A 131 -5.98 -0.77 -3.24
C ASN A 131 -6.10 -1.19 -4.72
N LYS A 132 -7.03 -2.09 -5.10
CA LYS A 132 -7.46 -2.21 -6.52
C LYS A 132 -8.37 -1.07 -6.93
N GLU A 133 -8.98 -0.35 -5.97
CA GLU A 133 -9.60 0.96 -6.22
C GLU A 133 -8.63 2.13 -5.97
N GLU A 134 -7.43 1.90 -5.34
CA GLU A 134 -6.45 2.95 -4.99
C GLU A 134 -4.97 2.56 -5.12
N ALA A 135 -4.62 1.37 -5.62
CA ALA A 135 -3.29 1.24 -6.21
C ALA A 135 -3.36 1.98 -7.55
N PRO A 136 -2.62 3.08 -7.73
CA PRO A 136 -2.43 3.55 -9.08
C PRO A 136 -1.78 2.38 -9.81
N SER A 137 -2.52 1.69 -10.69
CA SER A 137 -1.89 1.10 -11.84
C SER A 137 -0.92 2.17 -12.35
N LEU A 138 0.21 1.81 -12.86
CA LEU A 138 1.07 2.74 -13.62
C LEU A 138 0.27 3.50 -14.70
N GLU A 139 -1.00 3.13 -14.92
CA GLU A 139 -1.99 3.71 -15.81
C GLU A 139 -3.00 4.66 -15.12
N SER A 140 -3.12 4.71 -13.77
CA SER A 140 -4.15 5.51 -13.07
C SER A 140 -3.66 6.80 -12.42
N GLY A 141 -2.37 7.05 -12.39
CA GLY A 141 -1.79 8.31 -11.96
C GLY A 141 -1.67 9.34 -13.11
N TYR A 142 -1.25 10.55 -12.77
CA TYR A 142 -0.97 11.62 -13.71
C TYR A 142 0.52 11.79 -13.86
N VAL A 143 1.04 11.76 -15.09
CA VAL A 143 2.48 11.80 -15.35
C VAL A 143 2.83 13.12 -16.04
N LEU A 144 3.73 13.89 -15.43
CA LEU A 144 4.31 15.07 -16.04
C LEU A 144 5.58 14.67 -16.78
N ARG A 145 5.68 14.96 -18.08
CA ARG A 145 6.78 14.59 -18.95
C ARG A 145 7.40 15.81 -19.64
N ARG A 146 8.68 15.76 -19.93
CA ARG A 146 9.37 16.67 -20.86
C ARG A 146 9.09 16.23 -22.31
N SER A 147 9.35 17.14 -23.27
CA SER A 147 9.28 16.85 -24.71
C SER A 147 10.14 15.67 -25.17
N ASN A 148 11.26 15.44 -24.50
CA ASN A 148 12.11 14.27 -24.75
C ASN A 148 11.60 12.95 -24.13
N GLY A 149 10.38 12.93 -23.57
CA GLY A 149 9.76 11.78 -22.94
C GLY A 149 10.20 11.51 -21.48
N THR A 150 11.16 12.26 -20.95
CA THR A 150 11.62 12.08 -19.56
C THR A 150 10.51 12.44 -18.58
N VAL A 151 10.23 11.55 -17.62
CA VAL A 151 9.28 11.79 -16.55
C VAL A 151 9.85 12.78 -15.54
N ILE A 152 9.14 13.89 -15.32
CA ILE A 152 9.47 14.90 -14.30
C ILE A 152 8.85 14.51 -12.96
N SER A 153 7.59 14.06 -12.98
CA SER A 153 6.82 13.73 -11.78
C SER A 153 5.74 12.72 -12.07
N HIS A 154 5.43 11.91 -11.07
CA HIS A 154 4.29 11.02 -11.02
C HIS A 154 3.38 11.45 -9.86
N SER A 155 2.12 11.76 -10.14
CA SER A 155 1.15 12.22 -9.15
C SER A 155 0.03 11.20 -9.02
N VAL A 156 -0.29 10.82 -7.79
CA VAL A 156 -1.29 9.77 -7.50
C VAL A 156 -2.73 10.26 -7.68
N ASP A 157 -2.96 11.56 -7.59
CA ASP A 157 -4.27 12.19 -7.75
C ASP A 157 -4.17 13.54 -8.50
N GLU A 158 -5.31 14.05 -8.98
CA GLU A 158 -5.44 15.30 -9.70
C GLU A 158 -5.02 16.51 -8.86
N LYS A 159 -5.21 16.47 -7.55
CA LYS A 159 -4.85 17.54 -6.62
C LYS A 159 -3.33 17.70 -6.48
N LEU A 160 -2.62 16.58 -6.42
CA LEU A 160 -1.16 16.59 -6.38
C LEU A 160 -0.61 16.99 -7.76
N PHE A 161 -1.26 16.55 -8.83
CA PHE A 161 -0.87 16.87 -10.20
C PHE A 161 -0.96 18.36 -10.49
N ILE A 162 -2.09 19.05 -10.19
CA ILE A 162 -2.21 20.51 -10.39
C ILE A 162 -1.22 21.29 -9.52
N LYS A 163 -0.97 20.83 -8.30
CA LYS A 163 0.05 21.45 -7.42
C LYS A 163 1.45 21.32 -7.99
N THR A 164 1.74 20.20 -8.65
CA THR A 164 3.04 19.96 -9.30
C THR A 164 3.17 20.76 -10.57
N LEU A 165 2.15 20.77 -11.45
CA LEU A 165 2.10 21.57 -12.67
C LEU A 165 2.42 23.04 -12.39
N ARG A 166 1.81 23.65 -11.39
CA ARG A 166 2.04 25.05 -10.99
C ARG A 166 3.46 25.38 -10.56
N LYS A 167 4.31 24.40 -10.31
CA LYS A 167 5.73 24.62 -10.02
C LYS A 167 6.58 24.71 -11.29
N PHE A 168 6.08 24.12 -12.38
CA PHE A 168 6.80 24.00 -13.64
C PHE A 168 6.18 24.87 -14.75
N LEU A 169 4.90 25.20 -14.63
CA LEU A 169 4.19 26.07 -15.56
C LEU A 169 3.94 27.43 -14.89
N GLY A 170 4.42 28.49 -15.47
CA GLY A 170 4.30 29.85 -14.94
C GLY A 170 3.85 30.82 -16.02
N ASP A 171 4.74 31.24 -16.88
CA ASP A 171 4.52 32.24 -17.90
C ASP A 171 4.16 31.54 -19.24
N PRO A 172 2.98 31.79 -19.84
CA PRO A 172 2.57 31.19 -21.12
C PRO A 172 3.37 31.73 -22.32
N GLU A 173 4.02 32.90 -22.20
CA GLU A 173 4.90 33.44 -23.23
C GLU A 173 6.27 32.76 -23.25
N ASN A 174 6.60 32.00 -22.21
CA ASN A 174 7.84 31.24 -22.15
C ASN A 174 7.72 29.95 -22.97
N GLU A 175 8.53 29.82 -24.02
CA GLU A 175 8.51 28.68 -24.93
C GLU A 175 8.68 27.33 -24.22
N ASP A 176 9.55 27.25 -23.19
CA ASP A 176 9.77 26.02 -22.41
C ASP A 176 8.50 25.60 -21.63
N HIS A 177 7.74 26.58 -21.11
CA HIS A 177 6.48 26.32 -20.40
C HIS A 177 5.39 25.93 -21.37
N LYS A 178 5.32 26.56 -22.55
CA LYS A 178 4.35 26.24 -23.60
C LYS A 178 4.56 24.82 -24.12
N GLU A 179 5.80 24.47 -24.47
CA GLU A 179 6.17 23.12 -24.90
C GLU A 179 5.85 22.07 -23.81
N LEU A 180 6.13 22.38 -22.54
CA LEU A 180 5.83 21.49 -21.42
C LEU A 180 4.31 21.30 -21.27
N TYR A 181 3.49 22.35 -21.44
CA TYR A 181 2.04 22.25 -21.40
C TYR A 181 1.52 21.38 -22.55
N GLU A 182 1.93 21.65 -23.80
CA GLU A 182 1.52 20.92 -25.00
C GLU A 182 1.76 19.41 -24.89
N VAL A 183 2.94 19.02 -24.40
CA VAL A 183 3.29 17.60 -24.19
C VAL A 183 2.38 16.93 -23.16
N ASN A 184 1.88 17.68 -22.18
CA ASN A 184 1.07 17.15 -21.07
C ASN A 184 -0.42 17.51 -21.16
N MET A 185 -0.88 18.16 -22.22
CA MET A 185 -2.25 18.65 -22.37
C MET A 185 -3.32 17.58 -22.14
N ASN A 186 -3.12 16.38 -22.64
CA ASN A 186 -4.05 15.27 -22.44
C ASN A 186 -4.15 14.85 -20.97
N GLU A 187 -3.02 14.85 -20.24
CA GLU A 187 -3.01 14.55 -18.81
C GLU A 187 -3.67 15.68 -18.00
N VAL A 188 -3.48 16.93 -18.40
CA VAL A 188 -4.13 18.10 -17.79
C VAL A 188 -5.65 18.01 -17.94
N ARG A 189 -6.14 17.73 -19.14
CA ARG A 189 -7.58 17.60 -19.43
C ARG A 189 -8.19 16.41 -18.67
N ARG A 190 -7.52 15.25 -18.66
CA ARG A 190 -7.94 14.08 -17.89
C ARG A 190 -8.03 14.39 -16.39
N ALA A 191 -7.05 15.09 -15.85
CA ALA A 191 -7.04 15.47 -14.44
C ALA A 191 -8.15 16.50 -14.12
N TYR A 192 -8.45 17.40 -15.04
CA TYR A 192 -9.56 18.34 -14.91
C TYR A 192 -10.93 17.63 -14.85
N GLU A 193 -11.16 16.64 -15.71
CA GLU A 193 -12.38 15.83 -15.72
C GLU A 193 -12.60 15.05 -14.43
N HIS A 194 -11.51 14.60 -13.79
CA HIS A 194 -11.57 13.86 -12.53
C HIS A 194 -11.56 14.74 -11.29
N ALA A 195 -11.33 16.05 -11.41
CA ALA A 195 -11.27 16.97 -10.29
C ALA A 195 -12.64 17.12 -9.61
N THR A 196 -12.70 16.85 -8.31
CA THR A 196 -13.95 16.88 -7.52
C THR A 196 -14.06 18.13 -6.64
N LEU A 197 -12.94 18.73 -6.27
CA LEU A 197 -12.92 19.91 -5.42
C LEU A 197 -13.02 21.19 -6.26
N LYS A 198 -13.97 22.07 -5.93
CA LYS A 198 -14.21 23.34 -6.63
C LYS A 198 -12.95 24.16 -6.87
N LYS A 199 -12.06 24.26 -5.87
CA LYS A 199 -10.77 24.97 -5.97
C LYS A 199 -9.80 24.35 -6.99
N ASP A 200 -9.83 23.03 -7.14
CA ASP A 200 -8.96 22.32 -8.08
C ASP A 200 -9.55 22.43 -9.49
N ILE A 201 -10.87 22.35 -9.64
CA ILE A 201 -11.59 22.61 -10.91
C ILE A 201 -11.28 24.02 -11.41
N GLU A 202 -11.41 25.05 -10.55
CA GLU A 202 -11.10 26.44 -10.93
C GLU A 202 -9.61 26.63 -11.27
N ALA A 203 -8.73 25.84 -10.64
CA ALA A 203 -7.29 25.88 -10.91
C ALA A 203 -6.92 25.29 -12.27
N TYR A 204 -7.56 24.19 -12.66
CA TYR A 204 -7.40 23.58 -13.98
C TYR A 204 -8.01 24.45 -15.08
N ALA A 205 -9.24 24.95 -14.88
CA ALA A 205 -9.88 25.83 -15.83
C ALA A 205 -9.00 27.04 -16.17
N LYS A 206 -8.47 27.74 -15.14
CA LYS A 206 -7.56 28.86 -15.34
C LYS A 206 -6.28 28.49 -16.07
N LEU A 207 -5.74 27.28 -15.83
CA LEU A 207 -4.54 26.82 -16.52
C LEU A 207 -4.82 26.53 -18.00
N ILE A 208 -5.95 25.89 -18.30
CA ILE A 208 -6.38 25.60 -19.67
C ILE A 208 -6.64 26.92 -20.42
N ASP A 209 -7.40 27.84 -19.84
CA ASP A 209 -7.65 29.15 -20.43
C ASP A 209 -6.36 29.93 -20.72
N LEU A 210 -5.38 29.82 -19.83
CA LEU A 210 -4.09 30.53 -19.94
C LEU A 210 -3.24 30.02 -21.12
N TYR A 211 -3.25 28.71 -21.39
CA TYR A 211 -2.41 28.09 -22.41
C TYR A 211 -3.14 27.74 -23.72
N GLU A 212 -4.48 27.67 -23.72
CA GLU A 212 -5.29 27.33 -24.87
C GLU A 212 -6.19 28.50 -25.33
N GLY A 213 -6.38 29.54 -24.51
CA GLY A 213 -7.27 30.67 -24.74
C GLY A 213 -6.77 31.73 -25.77
N GLU A 214 -5.56 31.64 -26.27
CA GLU A 214 -4.99 32.60 -27.23
C GLU A 214 -5.16 32.14 -28.71
N GLY A 215 -6.29 31.49 -29.03
CA GLY A 215 -6.55 30.97 -30.40
C GLY A 215 -7.76 31.52 -31.14
N GLU A 216 -8.56 32.47 -30.61
CA GLU A 216 -9.73 33.05 -31.28
C GLU A 216 -9.78 34.58 -31.19
N GLU A 217 -8.78 35.28 -31.72
CA GLU A 217 -8.91 36.66 -32.19
C GLU A 217 -8.05 36.79 -33.44
N ASP A 218 -8.68 36.65 -34.65
CA ASP A 218 -8.49 37.44 -35.85
C ASP A 218 -8.94 36.65 -37.09
N GLU A 219 -10.26 36.59 -37.33
CA GLU A 219 -10.84 36.50 -38.64
C GLU A 219 -12.29 37.03 -38.64
N GLN A 220 -12.44 38.32 -38.35
CA GLN A 220 -13.57 39.11 -38.84
C GLN A 220 -13.14 40.56 -39.03
N GLY A 221 -12.71 40.88 -40.26
CA GLY A 221 -12.42 42.25 -40.64
C GLY A 221 -11.87 42.38 -42.04
N GLU A 222 -12.68 42.09 -43.07
CA GLU A 222 -12.84 42.94 -44.28
C GLU A 222 -13.96 42.41 -45.18
#